data_7655d50535c7a61c79e2feac1b5d1ae7
#
_entry.id   7655d50535c7a61c79e2feac1b5d1ae7
#
_cell.length_a   1.000
_cell.length_b   1.000
_cell.length_c   1.000
_cell.angle_alpha   90.00
_cell.angle_beta   90.00
_cell.angle_gamma   90.00
#
_symmetry.space_group_name_H-M   'P 1'
#
loop_
_entity.id
_entity.type
_entity.pdbx_description
1 polymer ?
#
loop_
_entity_poly.entity_id
_entity_poly.type
_entity_poly.pdbx_seq_one_letter_code
_entity_poly.pdbx_strand_id
1 'polypeptide(L)'
;MAVTSYAIALGSNRRSRWGSPAETVRAAADALGVERLSRIRRTEALGPAGRGFANAAALLASRLEPPALLAMLKALERDFGRRPGRRWGPRVLDLDILLWSEGAWAGAGLVVPHPAFRVRGFVLEPLAEIAAGWRDPLTGLTMRQLRHRLGAGRPVDPRRPPS
;
A
#
# COMPACT_ATOMS: atom_id res chain seq x y z
N MET A 1 -15.22 -2.04 -20.08
CA MET A 1 -15.12 -1.54 -18.69
C MET A 1 -14.25 -0.30 -18.64
N ALA A 2 -14.68 0.70 -17.90
CA ALA A 2 -13.93 1.94 -17.78
C ALA A 2 -12.63 1.72 -16.99
N VAL A 3 -11.63 2.52 -17.31
CA VAL A 3 -10.39 2.58 -16.54
C VAL A 3 -10.68 3.35 -15.24
N THR A 4 -10.29 2.77 -14.11
CA THR A 4 -10.34 3.43 -12.80
C THR A 4 -8.94 3.54 -12.22
N SER A 5 -8.80 4.20 -11.10
CA SER A 5 -7.51 4.42 -10.45
C SER A 5 -7.48 3.79 -9.07
N TYR A 6 -6.33 3.24 -8.73
CA TYR A 6 -6.07 2.67 -7.41
C TYR A 6 -4.84 3.30 -6.80
N ALA A 7 -4.85 3.45 -5.48
CA ALA A 7 -3.64 3.68 -4.72
C ALA A 7 -3.25 2.37 -4.06
N ILE A 8 -2.01 1.96 -4.26
CA ILE A 8 -1.48 0.70 -3.74
C ILE A 8 -0.25 0.94 -2.88
N ALA A 9 -0.04 0.06 -1.91
CA ALA A 9 1.17 0.03 -1.09
C ALA A 9 2.12 -1.05 -1.61
N LEU A 10 3.39 -0.73 -1.64
CA LEU A 10 4.47 -1.65 -2.00
C LEU A 10 5.46 -1.71 -0.84
N GLY A 11 5.81 -2.91 -0.42
CA GLY A 11 6.77 -3.11 0.65
C GLY A 11 7.69 -4.29 0.38
N SER A 12 8.91 -4.21 0.91
CA SER A 12 9.88 -5.30 0.88
C SER A 12 10.76 -5.22 2.11
N ASN A 13 11.14 -6.37 2.67
CA ASN A 13 12.06 -6.42 3.80
C ASN A 13 13.17 -7.46 3.62
N ARG A 14 13.39 -7.90 2.37
CA ARG A 14 14.38 -8.94 2.07
C ARG A 14 15.05 -8.66 0.74
N ARG A 15 16.36 -8.94 0.67
CA ARG A 15 17.07 -8.95 -0.61
C ARG A 15 16.45 -10.00 -1.53
N SER A 16 16.43 -9.68 -2.80
CA SER A 16 15.90 -10.54 -3.86
C SER A 16 16.88 -10.56 -5.04
N ARG A 17 16.52 -11.26 -6.10
CA ARG A 17 17.30 -11.23 -7.35
C ARG A 17 17.34 -9.83 -7.98
N TRP A 18 16.44 -8.92 -7.58
CA TRP A 18 16.44 -7.53 -8.03
C TRP A 18 17.34 -6.63 -7.18
N GLY A 19 17.87 -7.14 -6.06
CA GLY A 19 18.79 -6.41 -5.19
C GLY A 19 18.22 -6.13 -3.80
N SER A 20 18.41 -4.91 -3.33
CA SER A 20 17.92 -4.44 -2.03
C SER A 20 16.39 -4.37 -1.99
N PRO A 21 15.77 -4.24 -0.79
CA PRO A 21 14.34 -4.00 -0.68
C PRO A 21 13.86 -2.81 -1.52
N ALA A 22 14.59 -1.69 -1.55
CA ALA A 22 14.23 -0.54 -2.36
C ALA A 22 14.26 -0.85 -3.86
N GLU A 23 15.26 -1.59 -4.31
CA GLU A 23 15.38 -2.01 -5.71
C GLU A 23 14.26 -2.99 -6.08
N THR A 24 13.86 -3.86 -5.16
CA THR A 24 12.75 -4.79 -5.33
C THR A 24 11.42 -4.03 -5.49
N VAL A 25 11.18 -3.03 -4.64
CA VAL A 25 9.98 -2.18 -4.75
C VAL A 25 9.94 -1.46 -6.10
N ARG A 26 11.07 -0.91 -6.54
CA ARG A 26 11.16 -0.25 -7.85
C ARG A 26 10.88 -1.21 -9.00
N ALA A 27 11.43 -2.41 -8.94
CA ALA A 27 11.18 -3.44 -9.96
C ALA A 27 9.70 -3.82 -10.02
N ALA A 28 9.05 -3.94 -8.87
CA ALA A 28 7.61 -4.23 -8.81
C ALA A 28 6.77 -3.08 -9.40
N ALA A 29 7.11 -1.84 -9.10
CA ALA A 29 6.44 -0.68 -9.67
C ALA A 29 6.56 -0.66 -11.20
N ASP A 30 7.75 -0.96 -11.73
CA ASP A 30 7.98 -1.06 -13.16
C ASP A 30 7.15 -2.18 -13.78
N ALA A 31 7.11 -3.35 -13.15
CA ALA A 31 6.31 -4.49 -13.63
C ALA A 31 4.81 -4.19 -13.65
N LEU A 32 4.33 -3.39 -12.70
CA LEU A 32 2.92 -2.97 -12.63
C LEU A 32 2.57 -1.86 -13.62
N GLY A 33 3.57 -1.12 -14.12
CA GLY A 33 3.32 0.03 -14.97
C GLY A 33 2.60 1.16 -14.25
N VAL A 34 3.01 1.44 -13.00
CA VAL A 34 2.37 2.48 -12.20
C VAL A 34 2.51 3.86 -12.85
N GLU A 35 1.47 4.70 -12.70
CA GLU A 35 1.48 6.07 -13.23
C GLU A 35 2.35 7.00 -12.38
N ARG A 36 2.41 6.75 -11.09
CA ARG A 36 3.16 7.56 -10.14
C ARG A 36 3.65 6.69 -9.00
N LEU A 37 4.90 6.89 -8.61
CA LEU A 37 5.51 6.21 -7.48
C LEU A 37 5.99 7.25 -6.48
N SER A 38 5.69 7.07 -5.20
CA SER A 38 6.23 7.91 -4.14
C SER A 38 7.72 7.67 -3.98
N ARG A 39 8.37 8.52 -3.19
CA ARG A 39 9.71 8.19 -2.70
C ARG A 39 9.64 6.86 -1.97
N ILE A 40 10.67 6.04 -2.17
CA ILE A 40 10.81 4.78 -1.45
C ILE A 40 11.47 5.10 -0.11
N ARG A 41 10.72 4.90 0.96
CA ARG A 41 11.19 5.18 2.32
C ARG A 41 11.80 3.92 2.92
N ARG A 42 13.00 4.07 3.47
CA ARG A 42 13.72 2.98 4.13
C ARG A 42 13.60 3.17 5.62
N THR A 43 13.20 2.12 6.33
CA THR A 43 13.23 2.09 7.79
C THR A 43 14.22 1.02 8.23
N GLU A 44 15.02 1.33 9.26
CA GLU A 44 15.92 0.34 9.81
C GLU A 44 15.11 -0.71 10.59
N ALA A 45 15.54 -1.97 10.47
CA ALA A 45 14.90 -3.02 11.22
C ALA A 45 15.22 -2.88 12.70
N LEU A 46 14.18 -2.85 13.51
CA LEU A 46 14.30 -3.01 14.96
C LEU A 46 14.28 -4.52 15.22
N GLY A 47 15.43 -5.06 15.63
CA GLY A 47 15.51 -6.46 16.02
C GLY A 47 16.78 -7.18 15.57
N PRO A 48 17.01 -8.41 16.05
CA PRO A 48 18.25 -9.14 15.83
C PRO A 48 18.51 -9.55 14.37
N ALA A 49 17.51 -9.47 13.51
CA ALA A 49 17.67 -9.83 12.09
C ALA A 49 18.28 -8.71 11.22
N GLY A 50 18.38 -7.48 11.71
CA GLY A 50 19.04 -6.35 11.03
C GLY A 50 18.52 -6.02 9.63
N ARG A 51 17.27 -6.37 9.31
CA ARG A 51 16.71 -6.19 7.96
C ARG A 51 15.88 -4.93 7.89
N GLY A 52 16.27 -4.01 7.01
CA GLY A 52 15.51 -2.82 6.74
C GLY A 52 14.26 -3.10 5.92
N PHE A 53 13.26 -2.24 6.09
CA PHE A 53 12.06 -2.23 5.26
C PHE A 53 12.17 -1.13 4.21
N ALA A 54 11.63 -1.39 3.03
CA ALA A 54 11.37 -0.36 2.03
C ALA A 54 9.88 -0.30 1.79
N ASN A 55 9.31 0.90 1.84
CA ASN A 55 7.88 1.13 1.65
C ASN A 55 7.66 2.29 0.68
N ALA A 56 6.67 2.15 -0.16
CA ALA A 56 6.24 3.18 -1.09
C ALA A 56 4.73 3.06 -1.35
N ALA A 57 4.16 4.09 -1.95
CA ALA A 57 2.81 4.05 -2.49
C ALA A 57 2.88 4.38 -3.98
N ALA A 58 1.93 3.86 -4.74
CA ALA A 58 1.84 4.12 -6.16
C ALA A 58 0.40 4.32 -6.60
N LEU A 59 0.21 5.06 -7.69
CA LEU A 59 -1.06 5.19 -8.37
C LEU A 59 -1.04 4.30 -9.61
N LEU A 60 -2.09 3.51 -9.77
CA LEU A 60 -2.22 2.53 -10.83
C LEU A 60 -3.57 2.70 -11.53
N ALA A 61 -3.53 2.86 -12.85
CA ALA A 61 -4.75 2.81 -13.67
C ALA A 61 -5.03 1.36 -14.07
N SER A 62 -6.28 0.95 -13.99
CA SER A 62 -6.66 -0.43 -14.30
C SER A 62 -8.11 -0.51 -14.75
N ARG A 63 -8.41 -1.51 -15.59
CA ARG A 63 -9.78 -1.88 -15.94
C ARG A 63 -10.33 -2.97 -15.01
N LEU A 64 -9.50 -3.49 -14.12
CA LEU A 64 -9.89 -4.56 -13.21
C LEU A 64 -10.69 -4.00 -12.03
N GLU A 65 -11.71 -4.75 -11.61
CA GLU A 65 -12.38 -4.50 -10.34
C GLU A 65 -11.49 -4.96 -9.19
N PRO A 66 -11.76 -4.49 -7.94
CA PRO A 66 -10.87 -4.78 -6.80
C PRO A 66 -10.49 -6.25 -6.60
N PRO A 67 -11.40 -7.24 -6.68
CA PRO A 67 -10.99 -8.64 -6.50
C PRO A 67 -10.03 -9.14 -7.58
N ALA A 68 -10.23 -8.74 -8.83
CA ALA A 68 -9.37 -9.13 -9.94
C ALA A 68 -8.00 -8.45 -9.83
N LEU A 69 -7.96 -7.18 -9.41
CA LEU A 69 -6.70 -6.50 -9.16
C LEU A 69 -5.95 -7.19 -8.01
N LEU A 70 -6.64 -7.54 -6.94
CA LEU A 70 -6.00 -8.26 -5.82
C LEU A 70 -5.37 -9.57 -6.31
N ALA A 71 -6.07 -10.33 -7.14
CA ALA A 71 -5.54 -11.58 -7.71
C ALA A 71 -4.26 -11.33 -8.53
N MET A 72 -4.24 -10.26 -9.31
CA MET A 72 -3.06 -9.87 -10.09
C MET A 72 -1.88 -9.49 -9.18
N LEU A 73 -2.14 -8.72 -8.13
CA LEU A 73 -1.12 -8.33 -7.17
C LEU A 73 -0.54 -9.54 -6.44
N LYS A 74 -1.38 -10.49 -6.04
CA LYS A 74 -0.93 -11.73 -5.37
C LYS A 74 -0.10 -12.60 -6.32
N ALA A 75 -0.46 -12.66 -7.60
CA ALA A 75 0.34 -13.35 -8.61
C ALA A 75 1.73 -12.73 -8.74
N LEU A 76 1.82 -11.40 -8.75
CA LEU A 76 3.11 -10.70 -8.81
C LEU A 76 3.96 -10.97 -7.56
N GLU A 77 3.34 -10.98 -6.38
CA GLU A 77 4.05 -11.35 -5.14
C GLU A 77 4.68 -12.75 -5.24
N ARG A 78 3.94 -13.72 -5.79
CA ARG A 78 4.46 -15.08 -6.00
C ARG A 78 5.62 -15.09 -7.00
N ASP A 79 5.50 -14.35 -8.08
CA ASP A 79 6.58 -14.24 -9.08
C ASP A 79 7.84 -13.62 -8.48
N PHE A 80 7.69 -12.74 -7.50
CA PHE A 80 8.81 -12.12 -6.79
C PHE A 80 9.34 -12.99 -5.65
N GLY A 81 8.78 -14.18 -5.41
CA GLY A 81 9.33 -15.17 -4.50
C GLY A 81 8.59 -15.37 -3.19
N ARG A 82 7.35 -14.91 -3.08
CA ARG A 82 6.54 -15.20 -1.89
C ARG A 82 6.19 -16.69 -1.87
N ARG A 83 6.54 -17.38 -0.78
CA ARG A 83 6.21 -18.80 -0.60
C ARG A 83 4.94 -18.94 0.20
N PRO A 84 3.96 -19.77 -0.26
CA PRO A 84 2.77 -20.09 0.53
C PRO A 84 3.13 -20.69 1.90
N GLY A 85 2.37 -20.35 2.93
CA GLY A 85 2.48 -20.99 4.24
C GLY A 85 3.37 -20.28 5.27
N ARG A 86 4.14 -19.26 4.90
CA ARG A 86 4.94 -18.49 5.86
C ARG A 86 4.25 -17.16 6.20
N ARG A 87 3.45 -17.17 7.25
CA ARG A 87 2.66 -16.01 7.67
C ARG A 87 3.50 -14.85 8.23
N TRP A 88 4.68 -15.13 8.78
CA TRP A 88 5.51 -14.18 9.50
C TRP A 88 6.97 -14.15 9.03
N GLY A 89 7.26 -14.75 7.90
CA GLY A 89 8.60 -14.78 7.35
C GLY A 89 8.99 -13.49 6.62
N PRO A 90 10.28 -13.34 6.27
CA PRO A 90 10.74 -12.23 5.44
C PRO A 90 9.99 -12.25 4.11
N ARG A 91 9.53 -11.09 3.68
CA ARG A 91 8.77 -10.95 2.43
C ARG A 91 9.57 -10.18 1.40
N VAL A 92 9.80 -10.84 0.26
CA VAL A 92 10.44 -10.19 -0.88
C VAL A 92 9.60 -9.03 -1.37
N LEU A 93 8.29 -9.24 -1.49
CA LEU A 93 7.36 -8.22 -1.97
C LEU A 93 6.00 -8.39 -1.28
N ASP A 94 5.44 -7.27 -0.83
CA ASP A 94 4.11 -7.19 -0.25
C ASP A 94 3.35 -6.05 -0.94
N LEU A 95 2.18 -6.37 -1.50
CA LEU A 95 1.36 -5.44 -2.26
C LEU A 95 -0.04 -5.40 -1.68
N ASP A 96 -0.54 -4.20 -1.37
CA ASP A 96 -1.88 -4.00 -0.84
C ASP A 96 -2.63 -2.93 -1.60
N ILE A 97 -3.94 -3.13 -1.79
CA ILE A 97 -4.83 -2.09 -2.29
C ILE A 97 -5.19 -1.18 -1.12
N LEU A 98 -4.90 0.11 -1.25
CA LEU A 98 -5.18 1.10 -0.21
C LEU A 98 -6.51 1.82 -0.46
N LEU A 99 -6.68 2.38 -1.65
CA LEU A 99 -7.84 3.18 -2.05
C LEU A 99 -8.22 2.86 -3.49
N TRP A 100 -9.49 3.08 -3.80
CA TRP A 100 -10.04 2.96 -5.14
C TRP A 100 -10.77 4.26 -5.51
N SER A 101 -10.58 4.73 -6.73
CA SER A 101 -11.21 5.98 -7.19
C SER A 101 -12.74 5.93 -7.18
N GLU A 102 -13.32 4.73 -7.20
CA GLU A 102 -14.78 4.52 -7.20
C GLU A 102 -15.35 4.32 -5.80
N GLY A 103 -14.57 4.49 -4.76
CA GLY A 103 -15.02 4.49 -3.38
C GLY A 103 -14.67 3.23 -2.60
N ALA A 104 -15.66 2.67 -1.90
CA ALA A 104 -15.46 1.53 -1.03
C ALA A 104 -15.80 0.22 -1.73
N TRP A 105 -15.15 -0.85 -1.30
CA TRP A 105 -15.44 -2.22 -1.71
C TRP A 105 -15.38 -3.13 -0.49
N ALA A 106 -16.31 -4.07 -0.37
CA ALA A 106 -16.26 -5.11 0.66
C ALA A 106 -16.78 -6.42 0.10
N GLY A 107 -16.03 -7.48 0.27
CA GLY A 107 -16.43 -8.82 -0.15
C GLY A 107 -15.23 -9.71 -0.45
N ALA A 108 -15.44 -11.04 -0.44
CA ALA A 108 -14.48 -12.08 -0.86
C ALA A 108 -13.08 -11.89 -0.26
N GLY A 109 -12.97 -11.55 1.02
CA GLY A 109 -11.67 -11.41 1.69
C GLY A 109 -10.92 -10.10 1.39
N LEU A 110 -11.61 -9.13 0.78
CA LEU A 110 -11.02 -7.84 0.44
C LEU A 110 -11.89 -6.70 0.97
N VAL A 111 -11.26 -5.76 1.64
CA VAL A 111 -11.89 -4.51 2.08
C VAL A 111 -11.08 -3.33 1.55
N VAL A 112 -11.73 -2.41 0.86
CA VAL A 112 -11.15 -1.16 0.37
C VAL A 112 -12.02 -0.01 0.89
N PRO A 113 -11.47 1.01 1.57
CA PRO A 113 -10.05 1.24 1.86
C PRO A 113 -9.45 0.21 2.82
N HIS A 114 -8.15 0.05 2.75
CA HIS A 114 -7.42 -0.86 3.63
C HIS A 114 -7.69 -0.50 5.11
N PRO A 115 -8.07 -1.47 5.96
CA PRO A 115 -8.58 -1.15 7.31
C PRO A 115 -7.61 -0.39 8.20
N ALA A 116 -6.31 -0.61 8.04
CA ALA A 116 -5.30 -0.07 8.94
C ALA A 116 -4.52 1.13 8.36
N PHE A 117 -4.87 1.62 7.16
CA PHE A 117 -4.05 2.66 6.53
C PHE A 117 -4.01 3.97 7.32
N ARG A 118 -5.06 4.27 8.09
CA ARG A 118 -5.21 5.53 8.82
C ARG A 118 -4.29 5.64 10.04
N VAL A 119 -3.79 4.51 10.52
CA VAL A 119 -2.97 4.45 11.74
C VAL A 119 -1.52 4.02 11.48
N ARG A 120 -1.16 3.81 10.22
CA ARG A 120 0.18 3.34 9.84
C ARG A 120 0.92 4.43 9.09
N GLY A 121 1.87 5.10 9.75
CA GLY A 121 2.66 6.17 9.14
C GLY A 121 3.43 5.71 7.90
N PHE A 122 3.97 4.49 7.93
CA PHE A 122 4.72 3.94 6.80
C PHE A 122 3.84 3.66 5.56
N VAL A 123 2.52 3.70 5.70
CA VAL A 123 1.55 3.62 4.61
C VAL A 123 1.05 5.02 4.25
N LEU A 124 0.63 5.78 5.25
CA LEU A 124 -0.05 7.07 5.06
C LEU A 124 0.89 8.17 4.57
N GLU A 125 2.16 8.18 5.01
CA GLU A 125 3.13 9.17 4.55
C GLU A 125 3.39 9.09 3.04
N PRO A 126 3.76 7.93 2.47
CA PRO A 126 3.94 7.85 1.02
C PRO A 126 2.63 8.06 0.24
N LEU A 127 1.51 7.61 0.80
CA LEU A 127 0.20 7.81 0.17
C LEU A 127 -0.15 9.30 0.07
N ALA A 128 0.06 10.06 1.14
CA ALA A 128 -0.20 11.50 1.14
C ALA A 128 0.75 12.28 0.22
N GLU A 129 1.94 11.75 -0.04
CA GLU A 129 2.88 12.35 -0.98
C GLU A 129 2.33 12.38 -2.41
N ILE A 130 1.68 11.31 -2.86
CA ILE A 130 1.24 11.16 -4.25
C ILE A 130 -0.27 11.33 -4.44
N ALA A 131 -1.05 11.28 -3.37
CA ALA A 131 -2.51 11.31 -3.41
C ALA A 131 -3.08 12.20 -2.31
N ALA A 132 -2.43 13.33 -2.02
CA ALA A 132 -2.79 14.23 -0.92
C ALA A 132 -4.26 14.65 -0.92
N GLY A 133 -4.86 14.83 -2.09
CA GLY A 133 -6.25 15.24 -2.25
C GLY A 133 -7.25 14.11 -2.38
N TRP A 134 -6.81 12.85 -2.43
CA TRP A 134 -7.73 11.72 -2.45
C TRP A 134 -8.46 11.64 -1.13
N ARG A 135 -9.74 11.28 -1.20
CA ARG A 135 -10.59 11.21 -0.02
C ARG A 135 -10.80 9.77 0.43
N ASP A 136 -10.76 9.61 1.74
CA ASP A 136 -11.21 8.39 2.40
C ASP A 136 -12.74 8.32 2.27
N PRO A 137 -13.29 7.30 1.60
CA PRO A 137 -14.74 7.22 1.37
C PRO A 137 -15.55 7.02 2.66
N LEU A 138 -14.92 6.57 3.74
CA LEU A 138 -15.60 6.34 5.01
C LEU A 138 -15.65 7.57 5.90
N THR A 139 -14.64 8.43 5.86
CA THR A 139 -14.57 9.62 6.72
C THR A 139 -14.73 10.93 5.96
N GLY A 140 -14.57 10.90 4.63
CA GLY A 140 -14.61 12.11 3.80
C GLY A 140 -13.34 12.96 3.90
N LEU A 141 -12.38 12.57 4.72
CA LEU A 141 -11.14 13.32 4.91
C LEU A 141 -10.14 13.00 3.79
N THR A 142 -9.33 13.99 3.44
CA THR A 142 -8.24 13.80 2.47
C THR A 142 -7.06 13.07 3.11
N MET A 143 -6.20 12.50 2.27
CA MET A 143 -4.98 11.85 2.75
C MET A 143 -4.08 12.84 3.50
N ARG A 144 -4.04 14.10 3.05
CA ARG A 144 -3.31 15.16 3.76
C ARG A 144 -3.87 15.38 5.16
N GLN A 145 -5.19 15.43 5.31
CA GLN A 145 -5.84 15.62 6.62
C GLN A 145 -5.60 14.43 7.54
N LEU A 146 -5.69 13.21 7.01
CA LEU A 146 -5.43 12.00 7.78
C LEU A 146 -3.98 11.94 8.27
N ARG A 147 -3.03 12.29 7.41
CA ARG A 147 -1.61 12.35 7.77
C ARG A 147 -1.37 13.37 8.89
N HIS A 148 -1.96 14.56 8.76
CA HIS A 148 -1.83 15.60 9.78
C HIS A 148 -2.36 15.13 11.14
N ARG A 149 -3.51 14.49 11.16
CA ARG A 149 -4.10 13.96 12.40
C ARG A 149 -3.26 12.87 13.02
N LEU A 150 -2.74 11.95 12.21
CA LEU A 150 -1.87 10.88 12.70
C LEU A 150 -0.60 11.47 13.34
N GLY A 151 0.03 12.44 12.67
CA GLY A 151 1.22 13.12 13.18
C GLY A 151 0.97 13.92 14.46
N ALA A 152 -0.25 14.37 14.68
CA ALA A 152 -0.65 15.08 15.90
C ALA A 152 -1.09 14.13 17.02
N GLY A 153 -0.95 12.82 16.84
CA GLY A 153 -1.37 11.83 17.85
C GLY A 153 -2.87 11.64 17.96
N ARG A 154 -3.63 12.06 16.92
CA ARG A 154 -5.09 11.95 16.89
C ARG A 154 -5.53 11.21 15.61
N PRO A 155 -5.14 9.92 15.45
CA PRO A 155 -5.53 9.15 14.28
C PRO A 155 -7.05 9.03 14.19
N VAL A 156 -7.56 8.96 12.96
CA VAL A 156 -8.99 8.89 12.72
C VAL A 156 -9.47 7.45 12.78
N ASP A 157 -10.51 7.20 13.56
CA ASP A 157 -11.23 5.92 13.57
C ASP A 157 -12.50 6.10 12.74
N PRO A 158 -12.68 5.36 11.64
CA PRO A 158 -13.85 5.52 10.78
C PRO A 158 -15.17 5.14 11.47
N ARG A 159 -15.10 4.40 12.58
CA ARG A 159 -16.28 4.08 13.39
C ARG A 159 -16.70 5.24 14.29
N ARG A 160 -15.84 6.23 14.44
CA ARG A 160 -16.08 7.44 15.24
C ARG A 160 -15.65 8.64 14.39
N PRO A 161 -16.47 9.07 13.44
CA PRO A 161 -16.11 10.20 12.60
C PRO A 161 -15.82 11.43 13.45
N PRO A 162 -14.87 12.27 13.02
CA PRO A 162 -14.59 13.50 13.76
C PRO A 162 -15.81 14.40 13.77
N SER A 163 -16.09 14.92 14.92
CA SER A 163 -17.14 15.92 15.13
C SER A 163 -16.79 17.22 14.40
#